data_c5d4630b23d35c20ce57aa1e577cbc7e
#
_entry.id   c5d4630b23d35c20ce57aa1e577cbc7e
#
_cell.length_a   1.000
_cell.length_b   1.000
_cell.length_c   1.000
_cell.angle_alpha   90.00
_cell.angle_beta   90.00
_cell.angle_gamma   90.00
#
_symmetry.space_group_name_H-M   'P 1'
#
loop_
_entity.id
_entity.type
_entity.pdbx_description
1 polymer ?
#
loop_
_entity_poly.entity_id
_entity_poly.type
_entity_poly.pdbx_seq_one_letter_code
_entity_poly.pdbx_strand_id
1 'polypeptide(L)'
;MTINRFRNRVKEEINNIFTQIVLLLAGRGLVTLDVEYIDGTKIESKANKYTFVWRKTVERNRAKLQDKIRVLLQQIDEAIAQDNATEHDKVEFTPEALTSIIAELKETLASQPEPKGKEERKERRERNKQIKELEGHRDKLAEYDGRMEQIGTRNSMSKTDPDASFMRMKEDAMNNGQTKPGYNLQISAEN
;
A
#
# COMPACT_ATOMS: atom_id res chain seq x y z
N MET A 1 -14.05 -29.26 -22.09
CA MET A 1 -13.94 -28.11 -21.17
C MET A 1 -12.66 -28.28 -20.37
N THR A 2 -11.77 -27.30 -20.33
CA THR A 2 -10.52 -27.43 -19.57
C THR A 2 -10.78 -27.27 -18.07
N ILE A 3 -10.04 -27.98 -17.22
CA ILE A 3 -10.12 -27.93 -15.75
C ILE A 3 -10.02 -26.49 -15.24
N ASN A 4 -9.18 -25.65 -15.86
CA ASN A 4 -9.02 -24.25 -15.49
C ASN A 4 -10.29 -23.41 -15.74
N ARG A 5 -11.03 -23.67 -16.83
CA ARG A 5 -12.32 -22.98 -17.08
C ARG A 5 -13.39 -23.37 -16.06
N PHE A 6 -13.42 -24.62 -15.67
CA PHE A 6 -14.33 -25.10 -14.63
C PHE A 6 -14.00 -24.44 -13.28
N ARG A 7 -12.72 -24.44 -12.89
CA ARG A 7 -12.25 -23.82 -11.64
C ARG A 7 -12.62 -22.32 -11.54
N ASN A 8 -12.46 -21.59 -12.65
CA ASN A 8 -12.80 -20.17 -12.67
C ASN A 8 -14.32 -19.91 -12.58
N ARG A 9 -15.14 -20.82 -13.09
CA ARG A 9 -16.60 -20.71 -12.99
C ARG A 9 -17.13 -20.94 -11.58
N VAL A 10 -16.55 -21.91 -10.88
CA VAL A 10 -17.02 -22.26 -9.52
C VAL A 10 -16.31 -21.51 -8.40
N LYS A 11 -15.35 -20.64 -8.75
CA LYS A 11 -14.52 -19.94 -7.77
C LYS A 11 -15.35 -19.15 -6.74
N GLU A 12 -16.39 -18.47 -7.19
CA GLU A 12 -17.25 -17.65 -6.33
C GLU A 12 -18.26 -18.49 -5.53
N GLU A 13 -18.66 -19.65 -6.08
CA GLU A 13 -19.67 -20.53 -5.49
C GLU A 13 -19.08 -21.70 -4.68
N ILE A 14 -17.76 -21.89 -4.70
CA ILE A 14 -17.14 -23.08 -4.10
C ILE A 14 -17.39 -23.19 -2.59
N ASN A 15 -17.37 -22.05 -1.89
CA ASN A 15 -17.66 -22.03 -0.45
C ASN A 15 -19.12 -22.39 -0.15
N ASN A 16 -20.04 -21.90 -0.97
CA ASN A 16 -21.46 -22.21 -0.85
C ASN A 16 -21.72 -23.71 -1.10
N ILE A 17 -21.14 -24.27 -2.15
CA ILE A 17 -21.21 -25.69 -2.48
C ILE A 17 -20.64 -26.53 -1.34
N PHE A 18 -19.48 -26.15 -0.79
CA PHE A 18 -18.86 -26.84 0.32
C PHE A 18 -19.73 -26.82 1.57
N THR A 19 -20.28 -25.66 1.93
CA THR A 19 -21.19 -25.50 3.06
C THR A 19 -22.43 -26.39 2.91
N GLN A 20 -23.02 -26.44 1.71
CA GLN A 20 -24.20 -27.31 1.48
C GLN A 20 -23.86 -28.79 1.63
N ILE A 21 -22.67 -29.23 1.18
CA ILE A 21 -22.20 -30.59 1.37
C ILE A 21 -22.04 -30.91 2.87
N VAL A 22 -21.41 -30.04 3.64
CA VAL A 22 -21.22 -30.23 5.08
C VAL A 22 -22.56 -30.29 5.78
N LEU A 23 -23.52 -29.42 5.49
CA LEU A 23 -24.87 -29.44 6.06
C LEU A 23 -25.64 -30.72 5.69
N LEU A 24 -25.47 -31.23 4.46
CA LEU A 24 -26.07 -32.49 4.03
C LEU A 24 -25.52 -33.68 4.82
N LEU A 25 -24.19 -33.71 5.05
CA LEU A 25 -23.52 -34.74 5.81
C LEU A 25 -23.93 -34.69 7.30
N ALA A 26 -23.97 -33.49 7.87
CA ALA A 26 -24.45 -33.30 9.26
C ALA A 26 -25.91 -33.73 9.42
N GLY A 27 -26.79 -33.36 8.47
CA GLY A 27 -28.19 -33.78 8.48
C GLY A 27 -28.42 -35.30 8.35
N ARG A 28 -27.41 -36.01 7.82
CA ARG A 28 -27.40 -37.51 7.77
C ARG A 28 -26.72 -38.17 8.98
N GLY A 29 -26.19 -37.35 9.92
CA GLY A 29 -25.48 -37.87 11.10
C GLY A 29 -24.09 -38.46 10.77
N LEU A 30 -23.53 -38.13 9.59
CA LEU A 30 -22.20 -38.58 9.14
C LEU A 30 -21.08 -37.67 9.67
N VAL A 31 -21.42 -36.46 10.10
CA VAL A 31 -20.53 -35.44 10.65
C VAL A 31 -21.25 -34.80 11.84
N THR A 32 -20.60 -34.67 12.98
CA THR A 32 -21.24 -34.19 14.23
C THR A 32 -21.01 -32.68 14.46
N LEU A 33 -19.99 -32.08 13.88
CA LEU A 33 -19.56 -30.69 14.09
C LEU A 33 -19.21 -30.34 15.56
N ASP A 34 -19.01 -31.36 16.41
CA ASP A 34 -18.72 -31.18 17.83
C ASP A 34 -17.24 -30.92 18.11
N VAL A 35 -16.37 -31.46 17.27
CA VAL A 35 -14.89 -31.33 17.39
C VAL A 35 -14.30 -30.96 16.06
N GLU A 36 -13.56 -29.87 16.05
CA GLU A 36 -12.87 -29.35 14.87
C GLU A 36 -11.36 -29.41 15.07
N TYR A 37 -10.66 -30.05 14.13
CA TYR A 37 -9.22 -30.08 14.07
C TYR A 37 -8.75 -29.05 13.03
N ILE A 38 -7.97 -28.07 13.50
CA ILE A 38 -7.45 -27.02 12.61
C ILE A 38 -5.95 -27.26 12.41
N ASP A 39 -5.53 -27.53 11.17
CA ASP A 39 -4.12 -27.60 10.82
C ASP A 39 -3.75 -26.44 9.87
N GLY A 40 -2.62 -25.79 10.19
CA GLY A 40 -2.07 -24.72 9.41
C GLY A 40 -0.92 -25.20 8.51
N THR A 41 -1.09 -25.11 7.21
CA THR A 41 -0.04 -25.39 6.25
C THR A 41 0.43 -24.13 5.53
N LYS A 42 1.75 -24.04 5.27
CA LYS A 42 2.36 -22.95 4.52
C LYS A 42 2.62 -23.40 3.11
N ILE A 43 2.05 -22.66 2.14
CA ILE A 43 2.22 -22.91 0.72
C ILE A 43 3.07 -21.80 0.13
N GLU A 44 4.17 -22.14 -0.55
CA GLU A 44 5.04 -21.18 -1.23
C GLU A 44 4.32 -20.59 -2.45
N SER A 45 4.32 -19.26 -2.55
CA SER A 45 3.87 -18.55 -3.75
C SER A 45 4.96 -18.58 -4.82
N LYS A 46 4.56 -18.60 -6.10
CA LYS A 46 5.48 -18.41 -7.23
C LYS A 46 5.98 -16.96 -7.38
N ALA A 47 5.69 -16.10 -6.41
CA ALA A 47 6.11 -14.71 -6.43
C ALA A 47 7.64 -14.58 -6.37
N ASN A 48 8.15 -13.49 -6.95
CA ASN A 48 9.57 -13.20 -6.88
C ASN A 48 9.99 -12.89 -5.43
N LYS A 49 10.84 -13.73 -4.85
CA LYS A 49 11.34 -13.61 -3.48
C LYS A 49 12.13 -12.32 -3.19
N TYR A 50 12.58 -11.61 -4.22
CA TYR A 50 13.34 -10.36 -4.06
C TYR A 50 12.47 -9.11 -4.15
N THR A 51 11.19 -9.21 -4.47
CA THR A 51 10.26 -8.08 -4.61
C THR A 51 9.35 -7.93 -3.41
N PHE A 52 9.92 -7.87 -2.22
CA PHE A 52 9.16 -7.72 -0.97
C PHE A 52 9.04 -6.25 -0.56
N VAL A 53 7.92 -5.95 0.10
CA VAL A 53 7.62 -4.65 0.71
C VAL A 53 7.31 -4.89 2.18
N TRP A 54 8.05 -4.23 3.08
CA TRP A 54 7.86 -4.31 4.51
C TRP A 54 7.06 -3.10 5.01
N ARG A 55 6.01 -3.33 5.81
CA ARG A 55 5.20 -2.29 6.44
C ARG A 55 6.06 -1.23 7.12
N LYS A 56 6.94 -1.61 8.04
CA LYS A 56 7.85 -0.69 8.76
C LYS A 56 8.70 0.17 7.85
N THR A 57 9.08 -0.35 6.67
CA THR A 57 9.88 0.41 5.70
C THR A 57 9.01 1.45 4.99
N VAL A 58 7.78 1.10 4.64
CA VAL A 58 6.82 2.02 4.02
C VAL A 58 6.47 3.14 5.01
N GLU A 59 6.11 2.80 6.26
CA GLU A 59 5.79 3.77 7.33
C GLU A 59 6.95 4.74 7.57
N ARG A 60 8.17 4.23 7.71
CA ARG A 60 9.37 5.08 7.89
C ARG A 60 9.63 6.00 6.70
N ASN A 61 9.45 5.49 5.47
CA ASN A 61 9.66 6.29 4.27
C ASN A 61 8.54 7.33 4.09
N ARG A 62 7.31 6.97 4.44
CA ARG A 62 6.16 7.89 4.47
C ARG A 62 6.41 9.02 5.47
N ALA A 63 6.84 8.74 6.69
CA ALA A 63 7.17 9.74 7.68
C ALA A 63 8.27 10.71 7.19
N LYS A 64 9.36 10.17 6.62
CA LYS A 64 10.42 11.00 6.03
C LYS A 64 9.93 11.86 4.86
N LEU A 65 8.96 11.37 4.10
CA LEU A 65 8.35 12.13 3.01
C LEU A 65 7.49 13.28 3.56
N GLN A 66 6.72 13.04 4.61
CA GLN A 66 5.94 14.08 5.32
C GLN A 66 6.86 15.22 5.81
N ASP A 67 8.02 14.87 6.39
CA ASP A 67 8.99 15.88 6.84
C ASP A 67 9.57 16.70 5.66
N LYS A 68 9.86 16.05 4.53
CA LYS A 68 10.32 16.76 3.33
C LYS A 68 9.27 17.70 2.76
N ILE A 69 8.01 17.27 2.72
CA ILE A 69 6.89 18.10 2.27
C ILE A 69 6.78 19.33 3.17
N ARG A 70 6.87 19.14 4.50
CA ARG A 70 6.79 20.23 5.47
C ARG A 70 7.89 21.27 5.25
N VAL A 71 9.14 20.82 5.11
CA VAL A 71 10.28 21.70 4.85
C VAL A 71 10.12 22.46 3.53
N LEU A 72 9.66 21.77 2.49
CA LEU A 72 9.46 22.39 1.17
C LEU A 72 8.33 23.43 1.18
N LEU A 73 7.24 23.16 1.89
CA LEU A 73 6.15 24.14 2.06
C LEU A 73 6.59 25.35 2.86
N GLN A 74 7.35 25.18 3.94
CA GLN A 74 7.93 26.30 4.68
C GLN A 74 8.82 27.17 3.78
N GLN A 75 9.68 26.58 2.97
CA GLN A 75 10.52 27.35 2.01
C GLN A 75 9.68 28.12 0.98
N ILE A 76 8.56 27.57 0.55
CA ILE A 76 7.64 28.23 -0.37
C ILE A 76 6.93 29.38 0.34
N ASP A 77 6.42 29.16 1.55
CA ASP A 77 5.75 30.18 2.35
C ASP A 77 6.68 31.34 2.71
N GLU A 78 7.90 31.07 3.13
CA GLU A 78 8.93 32.09 3.37
C GLU A 78 9.26 32.92 2.11
N ALA A 79 9.22 32.30 0.94
CA ALA A 79 9.45 32.97 -0.32
C ALA A 79 8.23 33.76 -0.87
N ILE A 80 7.01 33.41 -0.44
CA ILE A 80 5.76 34.08 -0.83
C ILE A 80 5.32 35.11 0.17
N ALA A 81 5.51 34.83 1.47
CA ALA A 81 4.92 35.59 2.54
C ALA A 81 5.93 36.51 3.22
N GLN A 82 5.70 37.77 3.05
CA GLN A 82 6.04 38.71 4.09
C GLN A 82 5.00 38.75 5.23
N ASP A 83 3.83 38.10 5.14
CA ASP A 83 2.75 38.32 6.12
C ASP A 83 1.89 37.14 6.59
N ASN A 84 1.98 35.93 6.06
CA ASN A 84 1.12 34.81 6.50
C ASN A 84 1.87 33.47 6.58
N ALA A 85 2.68 33.29 7.62
CA ALA A 85 3.23 31.98 7.96
C ALA A 85 2.10 31.10 8.56
N THR A 86 1.60 30.16 7.79
CA THR A 86 0.68 29.14 8.29
C THR A 86 1.49 28.09 9.05
N GLU A 87 1.19 27.85 10.33
CA GLU A 87 1.82 26.81 11.14
C GLU A 87 1.50 25.42 10.56
N HIS A 88 2.39 24.88 9.74
CA HIS A 88 2.29 23.51 9.21
C HIS A 88 2.85 22.43 10.15
N ASP A 89 3.21 22.79 11.38
CA ASP A 89 4.03 21.96 12.29
C ASP A 89 3.35 20.67 12.78
N LYS A 90 2.03 20.51 12.63
CA LYS A 90 1.28 19.35 13.18
C LYS A 90 0.31 18.69 12.19
N VAL A 91 0.28 19.11 10.95
CA VAL A 91 -0.67 18.58 9.96
C VAL A 91 -0.06 17.40 9.24
N GLU A 92 -0.75 16.27 9.24
CA GLU A 92 -0.44 15.14 8.37
C GLU A 92 -0.98 15.45 6.98
N PHE A 93 -0.09 15.51 5.98
CA PHE A 93 -0.49 15.80 4.61
C PHE A 93 -1.07 14.56 3.95
N THR A 94 -2.23 14.72 3.32
CA THR A 94 -2.83 13.72 2.44
C THR A 94 -2.57 14.09 0.98
N PRO A 95 -2.63 13.12 0.04
CA PRO A 95 -2.48 13.41 -1.39
C PRO A 95 -3.50 14.43 -1.90
N GLU A 96 -4.74 14.41 -1.36
CA GLU A 96 -5.82 15.33 -1.70
C GLU A 96 -5.51 16.75 -1.23
N ALA A 97 -5.07 16.89 0.03
CA ALA A 97 -4.68 18.19 0.60
C ALA A 97 -3.51 18.81 -0.20
N LEU A 98 -2.51 18.00 -0.58
CA LEU A 98 -1.40 18.45 -1.43
C LEU A 98 -1.88 18.87 -2.82
N THR A 99 -2.87 18.20 -3.38
CA THR A 99 -3.45 18.57 -4.68
C THR A 99 -4.07 19.96 -4.63
N SER A 100 -4.81 20.27 -3.56
CA SER A 100 -5.39 21.62 -3.35
C SER A 100 -4.31 22.68 -3.20
N ILE A 101 -3.31 22.44 -2.36
CA ILE A 101 -2.18 23.37 -2.16
C ILE A 101 -1.42 23.62 -3.47
N ILE A 102 -1.13 22.57 -4.24
CA ILE A 102 -0.45 22.69 -5.54
C ILE A 102 -1.30 23.51 -6.53
N ALA A 103 -2.61 23.33 -6.54
CA ALA A 103 -3.52 24.10 -7.39
C ALA A 103 -3.50 25.59 -7.03
N GLU A 104 -3.57 25.95 -5.75
CA GLU A 104 -3.48 27.32 -5.25
C GLU A 104 -2.13 27.97 -5.60
N LEU A 105 -1.03 27.26 -5.41
CA LEU A 105 0.29 27.74 -5.77
C LEU A 105 0.44 28.00 -7.28
N LYS A 106 -0.12 27.16 -8.12
CA LYS A 106 -0.12 27.35 -9.58
C LYS A 106 -0.97 28.53 -10.00
N GLU A 107 -2.14 28.70 -9.40
CA GLU A 107 -3.02 29.83 -9.67
C GLU A 107 -2.37 31.15 -9.26
N THR A 108 -1.76 31.19 -8.08
CA THR A 108 -0.99 32.35 -7.60
C THR A 108 0.14 32.71 -8.56
N LEU A 109 0.88 31.70 -9.03
CA LEU A 109 1.98 31.91 -9.98
C LEU A 109 1.50 32.34 -11.38
N ALA A 110 0.32 31.89 -11.81
CA ALA A 110 -0.30 32.28 -13.07
C ALA A 110 -0.86 33.72 -13.02
N SER A 111 -1.33 34.16 -11.85
CA SER A 111 -1.86 35.51 -11.64
C SER A 111 -0.76 36.58 -11.57
N GLN A 112 0.50 36.19 -11.37
CA GLN A 112 1.63 37.12 -11.37
C GLN A 112 1.94 37.61 -12.80
N PRO A 113 2.29 38.92 -12.95
CA PRO A 113 2.66 39.46 -14.27
C PRO A 113 3.90 38.74 -14.83
N GLU A 114 4.06 38.83 -16.15
CA GLU A 114 5.26 38.25 -16.80
C GLU A 114 6.55 38.90 -16.28
N PRO A 115 7.55 38.10 -15.93
CA PRO A 115 8.80 38.58 -15.36
C PRO A 115 9.58 39.39 -16.39
N LYS A 116 9.88 40.64 -16.07
CA LYS A 116 10.62 41.57 -16.94
C LYS A 116 12.13 41.50 -16.70
N GLY A 117 12.55 41.09 -15.48
CA GLY A 117 13.96 41.05 -15.07
C GLY A 117 14.58 39.64 -15.11
N LYS A 118 15.92 39.58 -15.06
CA LYS A 118 16.68 38.33 -14.99
C LYS A 118 16.45 37.61 -13.65
N GLU A 119 16.35 38.35 -12.56
CA GLU A 119 16.12 37.83 -11.19
C GLU A 119 14.71 37.30 -11.07
N GLU A 120 13.68 38.05 -11.53
CA GLU A 120 12.29 37.59 -11.51
C GLU A 120 12.07 36.30 -12.30
N ARG A 121 12.77 36.14 -13.44
CA ARG A 121 12.75 34.90 -14.22
C ARG A 121 13.39 33.74 -13.49
N LYS A 122 14.45 33.98 -12.71
CA LYS A 122 15.12 32.98 -11.91
C LYS A 122 14.22 32.51 -10.74
N GLU A 123 13.61 33.45 -10.04
CA GLU A 123 12.65 33.14 -8.96
C GLU A 123 11.45 32.33 -9.46
N ARG A 124 10.87 32.74 -10.59
CA ARG A 124 9.75 32.01 -11.19
C ARG A 124 10.13 30.60 -11.61
N ARG A 125 11.36 30.38 -12.10
CA ARG A 125 11.87 29.05 -12.41
C ARG A 125 12.04 28.21 -11.15
N GLU A 126 12.54 28.78 -10.08
CA GLU A 126 12.71 28.06 -8.79
C GLU A 126 11.35 27.66 -8.19
N ARG A 127 10.37 28.57 -8.20
CA ARG A 127 9.00 28.26 -7.78
C ARG A 127 8.36 27.14 -8.60
N ASN A 128 8.51 27.18 -9.92
CA ASN A 128 8.04 26.10 -10.79
C ASN A 128 8.70 24.74 -10.46
N LYS A 129 10.00 24.76 -10.12
CA LYS A 129 10.74 23.57 -9.71
C LYS A 129 10.23 23.03 -8.37
N GLN A 130 9.98 23.89 -7.39
CA GLN A 130 9.41 23.53 -6.10
C GLN A 130 8.00 22.93 -6.24
N ILE A 131 7.14 23.52 -7.07
CA ILE A 131 5.80 22.97 -7.37
C ILE A 131 5.91 21.58 -7.99
N LYS A 132 6.82 21.40 -8.96
CA LYS A 132 7.04 20.09 -9.58
C LYS A 132 7.59 19.05 -8.59
N GLU A 133 8.38 19.48 -7.62
CA GLU A 133 8.87 18.62 -6.54
C GLU A 133 7.73 18.21 -5.60
N LEU A 134 6.83 19.15 -5.26
CA LEU A 134 5.62 18.84 -4.49
C LEU A 134 4.70 17.85 -5.22
N GLU A 135 4.53 17.96 -6.52
CA GLU A 135 3.79 16.99 -7.32
C GLU A 135 4.41 15.60 -7.22
N GLY A 136 5.74 15.51 -7.32
CA GLY A 136 6.45 14.25 -7.15
C GLY A 136 6.32 13.67 -5.74
N HIS A 137 6.23 14.52 -4.72
CA HIS A 137 6.00 14.09 -3.33
C HIS A 137 4.56 13.62 -3.12
N ARG A 138 3.56 14.31 -3.67
CA ARG A 138 2.16 13.89 -3.68
C ARG A 138 2.00 12.49 -4.30
N ASP A 139 2.58 12.27 -5.46
CA ASP A 139 2.47 11.00 -6.17
C ASP A 139 3.12 9.85 -5.38
N LYS A 140 4.26 10.10 -4.75
CA LYS A 140 4.91 9.13 -3.86
C LYS A 140 4.11 8.88 -2.59
N LEU A 141 3.45 9.90 -2.04
CA LEU A 141 2.61 9.74 -0.87
C LEU A 141 1.41 8.85 -1.19
N ALA A 142 0.75 9.08 -2.32
CA ALA A 142 -0.33 8.24 -2.81
C ALA A 142 0.13 6.77 -3.05
N GLU A 143 1.35 6.59 -3.57
CA GLU A 143 1.95 5.26 -3.72
C GLU A 143 2.15 4.56 -2.36
N TYR A 144 2.64 5.28 -1.34
CA TYR A 144 2.83 4.69 0.00
C TYR A 144 1.50 4.36 0.67
N ASP A 145 0.50 5.23 0.54
CA ASP A 145 -0.85 5.01 1.10
C ASP A 145 -1.51 3.78 0.43
N GLY A 146 -1.44 3.68 -0.89
CA GLY A 146 -1.92 2.51 -1.62
C GLY A 146 -1.17 1.21 -1.24
N ARG A 147 0.14 1.28 -0.98
CA ARG A 147 0.90 0.12 -0.47
C ARG A 147 0.49 -0.26 0.95
N MET A 148 0.21 0.71 1.81
CA MET A 148 -0.27 0.45 3.17
C MET A 148 -1.65 -0.20 3.16
N GLU A 149 -2.53 0.23 2.27
CA GLU A 149 -3.85 -0.37 2.07
C GLU A 149 -3.72 -1.83 1.59
N GLN A 150 -2.88 -2.10 0.58
CA GLN A 150 -2.64 -3.45 0.08
C GLN A 150 -2.02 -4.38 1.13
N ILE A 151 -1.11 -3.88 1.97
CA ILE A 151 -0.54 -4.66 3.06
C ILE A 151 -1.61 -5.01 4.10
N GLY A 152 -2.57 -4.12 4.34
CA GLY A 152 -3.64 -4.32 5.34
C GLY A 152 -3.06 -4.52 6.74
N THR A 153 -3.42 -5.57 7.44
CA THR A 153 -2.91 -5.93 8.79
C THR A 153 -1.60 -6.70 8.77
N ARG A 154 -1.11 -7.11 7.61
CA ARG A 154 0.11 -7.92 7.43
C ARG A 154 1.38 -7.10 7.65
N ASN A 155 2.49 -7.77 7.92
CA ASN A 155 3.80 -7.12 8.08
C ASN A 155 4.54 -6.91 6.76
N SER A 156 4.18 -7.67 5.73
CA SER A 156 4.85 -7.64 4.42
C SER A 156 3.92 -8.11 3.31
N MET A 157 4.27 -7.73 2.09
CA MET A 157 3.65 -8.27 0.87
C MET A 157 4.71 -8.45 -0.22
N SER A 158 4.42 -9.24 -1.25
CA SER A 158 5.19 -9.28 -2.49
C SER A 158 4.60 -8.32 -3.51
N LYS A 159 5.45 -7.63 -4.29
CA LYS A 159 4.97 -6.77 -5.40
C LYS A 159 4.36 -7.56 -6.55
N THR A 160 4.81 -8.81 -6.73
CA THR A 160 4.34 -9.70 -7.80
C THR A 160 3.13 -10.54 -7.42
N ASP A 161 2.86 -10.62 -6.12
CA ASP A 161 1.71 -11.32 -5.54
C ASP A 161 1.33 -10.62 -4.22
N PRO A 162 0.47 -9.59 -4.28
CA PRO A 162 0.15 -8.77 -3.10
C PRO A 162 -0.51 -9.55 -1.96
N ASP A 163 -1.13 -10.70 -2.25
CA ASP A 163 -1.79 -11.54 -1.25
C ASP A 163 -0.78 -12.42 -0.49
N ALA A 164 0.39 -12.68 -1.07
CA ALA A 164 1.44 -13.45 -0.42
C ALA A 164 2.16 -12.62 0.65
N SER A 165 2.37 -13.23 1.82
CA SER A 165 3.17 -12.67 2.90
C SER A 165 4.53 -13.36 2.99
N PHE A 166 5.58 -12.62 3.40
CA PHE A 166 6.88 -13.22 3.63
C PHE A 166 6.90 -13.95 4.97
N MET A 167 7.11 -15.26 4.92
CA MET A 167 7.12 -16.14 6.09
C MET A 167 8.22 -17.19 6.00
N ARG A 168 8.65 -17.69 7.14
CA ARG A 168 9.57 -18.83 7.22
C ARG A 168 8.78 -20.11 6.88
N MET A 169 9.25 -20.84 5.87
CA MET A 169 8.62 -22.11 5.47
C MET A 169 9.00 -23.24 6.42
N LYS A 170 8.13 -24.27 6.53
CA LYS A 170 8.41 -25.49 7.34
C LYS A 170 9.59 -26.27 6.74
N GLU A 171 9.64 -26.35 5.41
CA GLU A 171 10.69 -27.03 4.66
C GLU A 171 11.82 -26.05 4.28
N ASP A 172 12.65 -25.71 5.23
CA ASP A 172 13.90 -24.99 4.99
C ASP A 172 15.04 -25.99 4.96
N ALA A 173 15.28 -26.59 3.79
CA ALA A 173 16.30 -27.62 3.59
C ALA A 173 17.72 -27.17 4.02
N MET A 174 17.98 -25.86 3.98
CA MET A 174 19.26 -25.27 4.39
C MET A 174 19.27 -24.78 5.85
N ASN A 175 18.11 -24.81 6.52
CA ASN A 175 17.91 -24.34 7.90
C ASN A 175 18.50 -22.94 8.19
N ASN A 176 18.54 -22.08 7.17
CA ASN A 176 19.11 -20.74 7.22
C ASN A 176 18.11 -19.65 7.63
N GLY A 177 16.89 -20.03 7.93
CA GLY A 177 15.81 -19.10 8.33
C GLY A 177 15.30 -18.19 7.20
N GLN A 178 15.56 -18.55 5.94
CA GLN A 178 15.14 -17.77 4.79
C GLN A 178 13.63 -17.62 4.75
N THR A 179 13.14 -16.36 4.60
CA THR A 179 11.74 -16.09 4.37
C THR A 179 11.42 -16.17 2.88
N LYS A 180 10.26 -16.75 2.56
CA LYS A 180 9.73 -16.84 1.21
C LYS A 180 8.32 -16.28 1.15
N PRO A 181 7.86 -15.75 0.00
CA PRO A 181 6.46 -15.38 -0.17
C PRO A 181 5.59 -16.63 -0.14
N GLY A 182 4.51 -16.59 0.61
CA GLY A 182 3.61 -17.73 0.74
C GLY A 182 2.31 -17.39 1.43
N TYR A 183 1.47 -18.41 1.53
CA TYR A 183 0.16 -18.36 2.16
C TYR A 183 0.16 -19.28 3.36
N ASN A 184 -0.51 -18.86 4.42
CA ASN A 184 -0.82 -19.73 5.54
C ASN A 184 -2.27 -20.18 5.40
N LEU A 185 -2.47 -21.40 4.92
CA LEU A 185 -3.79 -21.99 4.80
C LEU A 185 -4.11 -22.74 6.09
N GLN A 186 -5.29 -22.50 6.62
CA GLN A 186 -5.84 -23.28 7.71
C GLN A 186 -6.91 -24.21 7.14
N ILE A 187 -6.77 -25.49 7.42
CA ILE A 187 -7.72 -26.52 7.01
C ILE A 187 -8.31 -27.08 8.30
N SER A 188 -9.62 -27.03 8.40
CA SER A 188 -10.32 -27.71 9.47
C SER A 188 -10.83 -29.06 8.99
N ALA A 189 -10.72 -30.06 9.83
CA ALA A 189 -11.26 -31.39 9.62
C ALA A 189 -11.94 -31.84 10.89
N GLU A 190 -13.03 -32.56 10.75
CA GLU A 190 -13.78 -33.21 11.83
C GLU A 190 -13.46 -34.71 11.83
N ASN A 191 -13.48 -35.30 13.00
CA ASN A 191 -13.22 -36.75 13.18
C ASN A 191 -14.54 -37.55 13.18
#